data_8036133349134d342d1033f4025d33fc
#
_entry.id   8036133349134d342d1033f4025d33fc
#
_cell.length_a   1.000
_cell.length_b   1.000
_cell.length_c   1.000
_cell.angle_alpha   90.00
_cell.angle_beta   90.00
_cell.angle_gamma   90.00
#
_symmetry.space_group_name_H-M   'P 1'
#
loop_
_entity.id
_entity.type
_entity.pdbx_description
1 polymer ?
#
loop_
_entity_poly.entity_id
_entity_poly.type
_entity_poly.pdbx_seq_one_letter_code
_entity_poly.pdbx_strand_id
1 'polypeptide(L)'
;MARKAARRRPSNAQPRRYRWDDAGAVTSYANSCSLDASAEAVFAHFGIDQRLTRRIVITPALAKRLAALLGKVVKDYEAQYGTLS
;
A
#
# COMPACT_ATOMS: atom_id res chain seq x y z
N MET A 1 -26.78 9.22 -8.64
CA MET A 1 -26.37 9.10 -8.37
C MET A 1 -26.03 8.70 -8.50
N ALA A 2 -25.96 8.64 -8.36
CA ALA A 2 -25.25 8.40 -8.07
C ALA A 2 -24.84 7.95 -8.23
N ARG A 3 -24.74 7.82 -8.18
CA ARG A 3 -24.17 7.45 -7.97
C ARG A 3 -23.99 6.89 -7.90
N LYS A 4 -24.03 6.67 -7.81
CA LYS A 4 -23.63 6.17 -7.38
C LYS A 4 -23.34 5.53 -7.36
N ALA A 5 -23.61 5.38 -7.34
CA ALA A 5 -23.08 4.84 -6.91
C ALA A 5 -22.70 4.23 -7.08
N ALA A 6 -22.72 4.09 -7.08
CA ALA A 6 -22.07 3.66 -6.84
C ALA A 6 -21.63 3.21 -7.03
N ARG A 7 -21.40 3.06 -6.94
CA ARG A 7 -20.89 2.72 -6.66
C ARG A 7 -20.52 2.02 -6.45
N ARG A 8 -20.23 1.52 -6.20
CA ARG A 8 -19.78 0.91 -5.68
C ARG A 8 -19.36 0.16 -5.58
N ARG A 9 -18.96 -0.29 -5.29
CA ARG A 9 -18.33 -0.96 -4.93
C ARG A 9 -18.04 -1.65 -4.46
N PRO A 10 -17.81 -2.08 -4.41
CA PRO A 10 -17.29 -2.52 -3.73
C PRO A 10 -16.47 -2.95 -3.27
N SER A 11 -16.47 -3.29 -3.02
CA SER A 11 -15.71 -3.56 -2.50
C SER A 11 -14.64 -3.59 -2.29
N ASN A 12 -14.49 -3.28 -2.57
CA ASN A 12 -13.18 -3.38 -2.40
C ASN A 12 -12.73 -2.78 -1.13
N ALA A 13 -11.57 -3.05 -0.78
CA ALA A 13 -11.09 -2.78 0.53
C ALA A 13 -10.90 -1.32 0.82
N GLN A 14 -10.75 -0.50 -0.16
CA GLN A 14 -10.44 0.88 0.09
C GLN A 14 -11.69 1.71 0.19
N PRO A 15 -11.89 2.42 1.32
CA PRO A 15 -13.06 3.25 1.46
C PRO A 15 -13.09 4.40 0.49
N ARG A 16 -11.92 4.80 0.02
CA ARG A 16 -11.84 5.91 -0.90
C ARG A 16 -10.87 5.57 -1.99
N ARG A 17 -11.23 5.90 -3.19
CA ARG A 17 -10.38 5.71 -4.31
C ARG A 17 -9.75 6.99 -4.72
N TYR A 18 -8.46 6.99 -4.88
CA TYR A 18 -7.81 8.08 -5.58
C TYR A 18 -8.02 7.89 -7.07
N ARG A 19 -8.04 9.00 -7.76
CA ARG A 19 -8.11 8.98 -9.19
C ARG A 19 -6.71 9.24 -9.72
N TRP A 20 -5.99 8.16 -9.85
CA TRP A 20 -4.59 8.24 -10.22
C TRP A 20 -4.45 8.52 -11.71
N ASP A 21 -3.51 9.42 -12.04
CA ASP A 21 -2.97 9.49 -13.38
C ASP A 21 -1.75 8.58 -13.38
N ASP A 22 -1.88 7.40 -13.95
CA ASP A 22 -0.84 6.40 -13.83
C ASP A 22 0.04 6.29 -15.09
N ALA A 23 0.00 7.28 -15.96
CA ALA A 23 0.78 7.24 -17.20
C ALA A 23 2.27 7.07 -16.94
N GLY A 24 2.78 7.64 -15.84
CA GLY A 24 4.18 7.50 -15.49
C GLY A 24 4.49 6.44 -14.47
N ALA A 25 3.52 5.61 -14.13
CA ALA A 25 3.72 4.63 -13.08
C ALA A 25 4.58 3.47 -13.54
N VAL A 26 5.39 2.97 -12.61
CA VAL A 26 6.21 1.79 -12.84
C VAL A 26 5.77 0.73 -11.87
N THR A 27 5.48 -0.46 -12.37
CA THR A 27 5.08 -1.58 -11.54
C THR A 27 6.27 -2.47 -11.29
N SER A 28 6.51 -2.79 -10.04
CA SER A 28 7.62 -3.63 -9.64
C SER A 28 7.13 -4.70 -8.68
N TYR A 29 7.78 -5.83 -8.68
CA TYR A 29 7.53 -6.92 -7.76
C TYR A 29 8.54 -6.86 -6.63
N ALA A 30 8.11 -7.17 -5.42
CA ALA A 30 9.03 -7.29 -4.29
C ALA A 30 8.53 -8.38 -3.36
N ASN A 31 9.46 -9.12 -2.79
CA ASN A 31 9.15 -10.13 -1.78
C ASN A 31 9.91 -9.88 -0.49
N SER A 32 10.64 -8.78 -0.38
CA SER A 32 11.32 -8.43 0.85
C SER A 32 11.28 -6.91 1.04
N CYS A 33 11.31 -6.50 2.30
CA CYS A 33 11.29 -5.09 2.60
C CYS A 33 11.97 -4.81 3.94
N SER A 34 12.38 -3.58 4.11
CA SER A 34 12.83 -3.07 5.40
C SER A 34 12.47 -1.60 5.48
N LEU A 35 12.47 -1.07 6.69
CA LEU A 35 12.07 0.30 6.93
C LEU A 35 13.07 0.97 7.86
N ASP A 36 13.36 2.21 7.57
CA ASP A 36 14.16 3.06 8.45
C ASP A 36 13.47 4.40 8.57
N ALA A 37 13.87 5.17 9.56
CA ALA A 37 13.27 6.47 9.77
C ALA A 37 14.28 7.47 10.31
N SER A 38 14.10 8.69 9.90
CA SER A 38 14.72 9.85 10.54
C SER A 38 13.60 10.73 11.06
N ALA A 39 13.97 11.88 11.64
CA ALA A 39 12.95 12.81 12.11
C ALA A 39 12.08 13.35 10.98
N GLU A 40 12.61 13.41 9.77
CA GLU A 40 11.93 14.04 8.65
C GLU A 40 11.26 13.07 7.70
N ALA A 41 11.67 11.80 7.69
CA ALA A 41 11.21 10.90 6.63
C ALA A 41 11.25 9.44 7.07
N VAL A 42 10.46 8.65 6.37
CA VAL A 42 10.52 7.20 6.48
C VAL A 42 11.03 6.65 5.15
N PHE A 43 11.97 5.72 5.24
CA PHE A 43 12.59 5.13 4.06
C PHE A 43 12.12 3.69 3.93
N ALA A 44 11.41 3.40 2.84
CA ALA A 44 10.92 2.06 2.59
C ALA A 44 11.78 1.43 1.51
N HIS A 45 12.39 0.31 1.86
CA HIS A 45 13.27 -0.42 0.97
C HIS A 45 12.57 -1.68 0.52
N PHE A 46 12.52 -1.93 -0.77
CA PHE A 46 11.87 -3.10 -1.33
C PHE A 46 12.85 -3.85 -2.22
N GLY A 47 12.76 -5.15 -2.20
CA GLY A 47 13.66 -5.94 -3.02
C GLY A 47 13.15 -7.32 -3.30
N ILE A 48 13.99 -8.06 -4.02
CA ILE A 48 13.74 -9.47 -4.33
C ILE A 48 14.86 -10.25 -3.68
N ASP A 49 14.52 -11.11 -2.73
CA ASP A 49 15.44 -11.96 -1.98
C ASP A 49 16.49 -11.09 -1.33
N GLN A 50 16.92 -10.34 -1.08
CA GLN A 50 17.91 -9.49 -0.43
C GLN A 50 18.57 -8.52 -1.40
N ARG A 51 18.10 -8.49 -2.63
CA ARG A 51 18.60 -7.52 -3.58
C ARG A 51 17.67 -6.32 -3.61
N LEU A 52 18.16 -5.18 -3.23
CA LEU A 52 17.38 -3.94 -3.21
C LEU A 52 17.04 -3.51 -4.63
N THR A 53 15.76 -3.31 -4.90
CA THR A 53 15.30 -2.86 -6.22
C THR A 53 14.66 -1.48 -6.17
N ARG A 54 14.06 -1.09 -5.04
CA ARG A 54 13.39 0.20 -4.91
C ARG A 54 13.61 0.77 -3.53
N ARG A 55 13.76 2.06 -3.49
CA ARG A 55 13.75 2.80 -2.24
C ARG A 55 12.78 3.96 -2.40
N ILE A 56 11.82 4.05 -1.49
CA ILE A 56 10.80 5.08 -1.54
C ILE A 56 10.88 5.86 -0.25
N VAL A 57 10.94 7.16 -0.38
CA VAL A 57 11.00 8.05 0.77
C VAL A 57 9.64 8.68 0.95
N ILE A 58 9.05 8.55 2.13
CA ILE A 58 7.72 9.08 2.39
C ILE A 58 7.75 9.92 3.67
N THR A 59 6.73 10.77 3.80
CA THR A 59 6.60 11.57 5.02
C THR A 59 6.16 10.68 6.18
N PRO A 60 6.49 11.06 7.41
CA PRO A 60 5.99 10.30 8.57
C PRO A 60 4.47 10.23 8.61
N ALA A 61 3.78 11.30 8.20
CA ALA A 61 2.32 11.28 8.19
C ALA A 61 1.78 10.26 7.19
N LEU A 62 2.40 10.18 6.02
CA LEU A 62 1.99 9.16 5.04
C LEU A 62 2.31 7.77 5.55
N ALA A 63 3.45 7.61 6.23
CA ALA A 63 3.81 6.31 6.79
C ALA A 63 2.76 5.83 7.79
N LYS A 64 2.26 6.74 8.63
CA LYS A 64 1.22 6.36 9.58
C LYS A 64 -0.05 5.91 8.87
N ARG A 65 -0.44 6.65 7.84
CA ARG A 65 -1.62 6.28 7.06
C ARG A 65 -1.43 4.96 6.33
N LEU A 66 -0.24 4.77 5.77
CA LEU A 66 0.08 3.54 5.06
C LEU A 66 0.00 2.33 5.98
N ALA A 67 0.51 2.45 7.21
CA ALA A 67 0.45 1.36 8.16
C ALA A 67 -0.99 0.93 8.43
N ALA A 68 -1.89 1.91 8.60
CA ALA A 68 -3.29 1.61 8.84
C ALA A 68 -3.95 0.96 7.64
N LEU A 69 -3.68 1.48 6.44
CA LEU A 69 -4.26 0.92 5.22
C LEU A 69 -3.74 -0.48 4.95
N LEU A 70 -2.46 -0.69 5.15
CA LEU A 70 -1.86 -1.99 4.91
C LEU A 70 -2.42 -3.03 5.87
N GLY A 71 -2.57 -2.66 7.13
CA GLY A 71 -3.16 -3.55 8.11
C GLY A 71 -4.57 -3.97 7.72
N LYS A 72 -5.36 -3.02 7.22
CA LYS A 72 -6.71 -3.34 6.79
C LYS A 72 -6.72 -4.27 5.59
N VAL A 73 -5.87 -4.02 4.60
CA VAL A 73 -5.80 -4.85 3.41
C VAL A 73 -5.38 -6.27 3.76
N VAL A 74 -4.39 -6.42 4.65
CA VAL A 74 -3.93 -7.75 5.07
C VAL A 74 -5.04 -8.47 5.82
N LYS A 75 -5.75 -7.77 6.69
CA LYS A 75 -6.86 -8.38 7.43
C LYS A 75 -7.95 -8.89 6.48
N ASP A 76 -8.30 -8.08 5.49
CA ASP A 76 -9.30 -8.47 4.51
C ASP A 76 -8.81 -9.67 3.68
N TYR A 77 -7.53 -9.66 3.32
CA TYR A 77 -6.94 -10.77 2.59
C TYR A 77 -7.04 -12.06 3.39
N GLU A 78 -6.67 -12.01 4.67
CA GLU A 78 -6.68 -13.21 5.50
C GLU A 78 -8.10 -13.72 5.74
N ALA A 79 -9.08 -12.82 5.81
CA ALA A 79 -10.47 -13.25 5.95
C ALA A 79 -10.94 -14.01 4.73
N GLN A 80 -10.40 -13.69 3.57
CA GLN A 80 -10.84 -14.31 2.31
C GLN A 80 -9.99 -15.53 1.94
N TYR A 81 -8.69 -15.50 2.20
CA TYR A 81 -7.77 -16.50 1.68
C TYR A 81 -7.03 -17.29 2.76
N GLY A 82 -7.24 -16.96 4.02
CA GLY A 82 -6.59 -17.68 5.12
C GLY A 82 -5.44 -16.89 5.71
N THR A 83 -5.11 -17.28 6.94
CA THR A 83 -4.11 -16.56 7.73
C THR A 83 -2.72 -16.72 7.14
N LEU A 84 -2.03 -15.59 7.05
CA LEU A 84 -0.62 -15.57 6.66
C LEU A 84 0.24 -15.89 7.86
N SER A 85 1.36 -16.54 7.61
CA SER A 85 2.31 -16.87 8.68
C SER A 85 3.46 -15.87 8.76
#